data_02b6e7de7b171b3c965cf850424fe796
#
_entry.id   02b6e7de7b171b3c965cf850424fe796
#
_cell.length_a   1.000
_cell.length_b   1.000
_cell.length_c   1.000
_cell.angle_alpha   90.00
_cell.angle_beta   90.00
_cell.angle_gamma   90.00
#
_symmetry.space_group_name_H-M   'P 1'
#
loop_
_entity.id
_entity.type
_entity.pdbx_description
1 polymer ?
#
loop_
_entity_poly.entity_id
_entity_poly.type
_entity_poly.pdbx_seq_one_letter_code
_entity_poly.pdbx_strand_id
1 'polypeptide(L)'
;MPICKITTNYPLNDDEKNKFADEAAIILSELLEKPLKAIMVMINTNYMRMNQSNDTVCFGEFRYVKSYSDEAESQFLKQLSDKMFALIQKYTKAEPHRVYMQFTHMQRDEAWKYIE
;
A
#
# COMPACT_ATOMS: atom_id res chain seq x y z
N MET A 1 -10.30 0.41 -9.06
CA MET A 1 -9.90 0.75 -7.71
C MET A 1 -9.66 -0.52 -6.93
N PRO A 2 -8.46 -0.80 -6.54
CA PRO A 2 -7.86 -0.13 -5.38
C PRO A 2 -6.80 0.94 -5.70
N ILE A 3 -6.48 1.72 -4.67
CA ILE A 3 -5.40 2.70 -4.68
C ILE A 3 -4.46 2.39 -3.53
N CYS A 4 -3.16 2.38 -3.82
CA CYS A 4 -2.11 2.24 -2.82
C CYS A 4 -1.19 3.45 -2.91
N LYS A 5 -0.99 4.13 -1.79
CA LYS A 5 -0.07 5.27 -1.72
C LYS A 5 0.97 5.01 -0.65
N ILE A 6 2.22 4.97 -1.04
CA ILE A 6 3.34 4.73 -0.13
C ILE A 6 4.22 5.97 -0.10
N THR A 7 4.51 6.46 1.11
CA THR A 7 5.34 7.63 1.33
C THR A 7 6.47 7.26 2.28
N THR A 8 7.69 7.59 1.91
CA THR A 8 8.87 7.28 2.72
C THR A 8 9.91 8.40 2.59
N ASN A 9 10.78 8.52 3.58
CA ASN A 9 11.93 9.40 3.48
C ASN A 9 13.20 8.65 3.00
N TYR A 10 13.08 7.36 2.70
CA TYR A 10 14.19 6.60 2.14
C TYR A 10 14.36 6.96 0.66
N PRO A 11 15.56 7.32 0.21
CA PRO A 11 15.75 7.69 -1.20
C PRO A 11 15.61 6.47 -2.11
N LEU A 12 14.72 6.60 -3.10
CA LEU A 12 14.46 5.56 -4.08
C LEU A 12 14.66 6.17 -5.47
N ASN A 13 15.38 5.50 -6.35
CA ASN A 13 15.48 5.91 -7.74
C ASN A 13 14.25 5.43 -8.52
N ASP A 14 14.13 5.85 -9.77
CA ASP A 14 12.95 5.53 -10.58
C ASP A 14 12.79 4.02 -10.81
N ASP A 15 13.89 3.30 -11.01
CA ASP A 15 13.83 1.86 -11.21
C ASP A 15 13.32 1.15 -9.95
N GLU A 16 13.81 1.56 -8.79
CA GLU A 16 13.35 1.01 -7.52
C GLU A 16 11.86 1.32 -7.27
N LYS A 17 11.44 2.55 -7.59
CA LYS A 17 10.02 2.92 -7.47
C LYS A 17 9.14 2.07 -8.37
N ASN A 18 9.58 1.84 -9.61
CA ASN A 18 8.84 1.01 -10.56
C ASN A 18 8.67 -0.41 -10.03
N LYS A 19 9.74 -1.00 -9.54
CA LYS A 19 9.70 -2.37 -9.00
C LYS A 19 8.83 -2.46 -7.74
N PHE A 20 8.97 -1.49 -6.84
CA PHE A 20 8.18 -1.42 -5.62
C PHE A 20 6.70 -1.32 -5.94
N ALA A 21 6.34 -0.40 -6.86
CA ALA A 21 4.95 -0.21 -7.26
C ALA A 21 4.37 -1.46 -7.93
N ASP A 22 5.14 -2.11 -8.80
CA ASP A 22 4.68 -3.32 -9.50
C ASP A 22 4.42 -4.46 -8.52
N GLU A 23 5.32 -4.67 -7.56
CA GLU A 23 5.15 -5.71 -6.56
C GLU A 23 3.96 -5.41 -5.63
N ALA A 24 3.76 -4.14 -5.26
CA ALA A 24 2.59 -3.75 -4.47
C ALA A 24 1.29 -4.00 -5.23
N ALA A 25 1.27 -3.69 -6.51
CA ALA A 25 0.10 -3.93 -7.36
C ALA A 25 -0.23 -5.42 -7.44
N ILE A 26 0.77 -6.28 -7.55
CA ILE A 26 0.57 -7.74 -7.60
C ILE A 26 -0.06 -8.24 -6.30
N ILE A 27 0.42 -7.77 -5.15
CA ILE A 27 -0.16 -8.15 -3.85
C ILE A 27 -1.64 -7.77 -3.79
N LEU A 28 -1.98 -6.54 -4.17
CA LEU A 28 -3.36 -6.07 -4.15
C LEU A 28 -4.24 -6.83 -5.15
N SER A 29 -3.68 -7.11 -6.33
CA SER A 29 -4.40 -7.87 -7.36
C SER A 29 -4.79 -9.26 -6.85
N GLU A 30 -3.87 -9.95 -6.22
CA GLU A 30 -4.12 -11.30 -5.72
C GLU A 30 -5.09 -11.31 -4.53
N LEU A 31 -4.90 -10.41 -3.57
CA LEU A 31 -5.74 -10.39 -2.37
C LEU A 31 -7.15 -9.87 -2.63
N LEU A 32 -7.30 -8.89 -3.51
CA LEU A 32 -8.61 -8.30 -3.81
C LEU A 32 -9.27 -8.93 -5.04
N GLU A 33 -8.57 -9.84 -5.73
CA GLU A 33 -9.07 -10.49 -6.94
C GLU A 33 -9.48 -9.45 -7.99
N LYS A 34 -8.60 -8.49 -8.24
CA LYS A 34 -8.79 -7.44 -9.23
C LYS A 34 -7.68 -7.51 -10.27
N PRO A 35 -7.98 -7.15 -11.54
CA PRO A 35 -6.94 -7.13 -12.57
C PRO A 35 -5.93 -6.02 -12.33
N LEU A 36 -4.68 -6.25 -12.71
CA LEU A 36 -3.61 -5.26 -12.52
C LEU A 36 -3.96 -3.91 -13.13
N LYS A 37 -4.67 -3.89 -14.25
CA LYS A 37 -5.05 -2.63 -14.92
C LYS A 37 -5.98 -1.75 -14.09
N ALA A 38 -6.59 -2.29 -13.03
CA ALA A 38 -7.49 -1.55 -12.16
C ALA A 38 -6.79 -0.95 -10.94
N ILE A 39 -5.50 -1.25 -10.75
CA ILE A 39 -4.80 -0.92 -9.51
C ILE A 39 -3.87 0.26 -9.74
N MET A 40 -4.05 1.30 -8.93
CA MET A 40 -3.19 2.49 -8.96
C MET A 40 -2.25 2.46 -7.77
N VAL A 41 -0.94 2.62 -8.02
CA VAL A 41 0.06 2.69 -6.95
C VAL A 41 0.84 4.00 -7.10
N MET A 42 1.02 4.69 -5.97
CA MET A 42 1.83 5.90 -5.91
C MET A 42 2.96 5.67 -4.91
N ILE A 43 4.19 5.98 -5.33
CA ILE A 43 5.37 5.91 -4.47
C ILE A 43 5.94 7.33 -4.39
N ASN A 44 6.00 7.88 -3.17
CA ASN A 44 6.49 9.24 -2.93
C ASN A 44 7.67 9.20 -1.95
N THR A 45 8.69 10.03 -2.23
CA THR A 45 9.77 10.25 -1.27
C THR A 45 9.65 11.68 -0.76
N ASN A 46 9.51 11.85 0.56
CA ASN A 46 9.24 13.14 1.18
C ASN A 46 10.10 13.31 2.44
N TYR A 47 10.17 14.56 2.91
CA TYR A 47 10.70 14.82 4.23
C TYR A 47 9.73 14.26 5.27
N MET A 48 10.23 13.44 6.18
CA MET A 48 9.41 12.82 7.24
C MET A 48 10.23 12.71 8.52
N ARG A 49 9.56 12.92 9.64
CA ARG A 49 10.19 12.76 10.96
C ARG A 49 9.26 11.98 11.87
N MET A 50 9.86 11.16 12.72
CA MET A 50 9.13 10.43 13.74
C MET A 50 10.06 10.27 14.94
N ASN A 51 9.54 10.51 16.15
CA ASN A 51 10.32 10.43 17.38
C ASN A 51 11.55 11.34 17.31
N GLN A 52 11.36 12.57 16.79
CA GLN A 52 12.43 13.58 16.66
C GLN A 52 13.65 13.09 15.86
N SER A 53 13.42 12.19 14.90
CA SER A 53 14.48 11.58 14.10
C SER A 53 14.09 11.51 12.63
N ASN A 54 15.07 11.66 11.75
CA ASN A 54 14.93 11.45 10.30
C ASN A 54 15.30 10.02 9.89
N ASP A 55 15.44 9.10 10.82
CA ASP A 55 15.62 7.70 10.48
C ASP A 55 14.46 7.24 9.59
N THR A 56 14.68 6.20 8.80
CA THR A 56 13.73 5.75 7.80
C THR A 56 12.34 5.49 8.40
N VAL A 57 11.34 6.11 7.80
CA VAL A 57 9.92 5.87 8.12
C VAL A 57 9.18 5.60 6.82
N CYS A 58 8.04 4.94 6.94
CA CYS A 58 7.18 4.68 5.80
C CYS A 58 5.72 4.69 6.24
N PHE A 59 4.89 5.33 5.42
CA PHE A 59 3.44 5.35 5.61
C PHE A 59 2.77 4.81 4.37
N GLY A 60 1.93 3.78 4.54
CA GLY A 60 1.15 3.20 3.46
C GLY A 60 -0.34 3.47 3.66
N GLU A 61 -0.99 4.01 2.65
CA GLU A 61 -2.44 4.18 2.61
C GLU A 61 -3.03 3.28 1.54
N PHE A 62 -4.06 2.53 1.92
CA PHE A 62 -4.71 1.58 1.03
C PHE A 62 -6.21 1.87 1.02
N ARG A 63 -6.74 2.16 -0.18
CA ARG A 63 -8.16 2.45 -0.36
C ARG A 63 -8.71 1.51 -1.41
N TYR A 64 -9.82 0.85 -1.09
CA TYR A 64 -10.36 -0.17 -1.97
C TYR A 64 -11.86 -0.35 -1.74
N VAL A 65 -12.52 -0.94 -2.74
CA VAL A 65 -13.89 -1.42 -2.58
C VAL A 65 -13.79 -2.85 -2.06
N LYS A 66 -14.43 -3.10 -0.94
CA LYS A 66 -14.36 -4.39 -0.25
C LYS A 66 -14.97 -5.50 -1.11
N SER A 67 -14.21 -6.57 -1.32
CA SER A 67 -14.64 -7.72 -2.12
C SER A 67 -14.69 -9.02 -1.32
N TYR A 68 -14.55 -8.94 -0.01
CA TYR A 68 -14.55 -10.09 0.90
C TYR A 68 -15.70 -9.93 1.91
N SER A 69 -16.07 -11.04 2.59
CA SER A 69 -17.13 -11.00 3.60
C SER A 69 -16.66 -10.30 4.87
N ASP A 70 -17.60 -9.81 5.67
CA ASP A 70 -17.27 -9.16 6.94
C ASP A 70 -16.52 -10.11 7.87
N GLU A 71 -16.84 -11.40 7.83
CA GLU A 71 -16.18 -12.40 8.65
C GLU A 71 -14.72 -12.61 8.25
N ALA A 72 -14.37 -12.33 7.00
CA ALA A 72 -13.02 -12.49 6.49
C ALA A 72 -12.15 -11.24 6.67
N GLU A 73 -12.71 -10.13 7.18
CA GLU A 73 -12.00 -8.85 7.22
C GLU A 73 -10.71 -8.92 8.03
N SER A 74 -10.77 -9.50 9.21
CA SER A 74 -9.59 -9.58 10.07
C SER A 74 -8.46 -10.36 9.42
N GLN A 75 -8.78 -11.49 8.77
CA GLN A 75 -7.78 -12.29 8.07
C GLN A 75 -7.24 -11.55 6.85
N PHE A 76 -8.11 -10.88 6.10
CA PHE A 76 -7.70 -10.10 4.93
C PHE A 76 -6.72 -8.99 5.33
N LEU A 77 -7.06 -8.21 6.38
CA LEU A 77 -6.19 -7.13 6.84
C LEU A 77 -4.84 -7.66 7.33
N LYS A 78 -4.84 -8.80 8.01
CA LYS A 78 -3.60 -9.42 8.45
C LYS A 78 -2.73 -9.84 7.26
N GLN A 79 -3.30 -10.48 6.26
CA GLN A 79 -2.56 -10.91 5.08
C GLN A 79 -2.01 -9.70 4.31
N LEU A 80 -2.83 -8.66 4.13
CA LEU A 80 -2.41 -7.46 3.42
C LEU A 80 -1.29 -6.75 4.18
N SER A 81 -1.46 -6.54 5.48
CA SER A 81 -0.44 -5.85 6.27
C SER A 81 0.88 -6.63 6.33
N ASP A 82 0.82 -7.96 6.50
CA ASP A 82 2.04 -8.78 6.54
C ASP A 82 2.80 -8.72 5.21
N LYS A 83 2.09 -8.85 4.10
CA LYS A 83 2.72 -8.82 2.77
C LYS A 83 3.26 -7.44 2.42
N MET A 84 2.51 -6.40 2.72
CA MET A 84 2.95 -5.03 2.45
C MET A 84 4.11 -4.62 3.37
N PHE A 85 4.08 -5.06 4.62
CA PHE A 85 5.19 -4.78 5.53
C PHE A 85 6.49 -5.41 5.02
N ALA A 86 6.44 -6.67 4.58
CA ALA A 86 7.60 -7.34 4.02
C ALA A 86 8.14 -6.60 2.79
N LEU A 87 7.24 -6.13 1.93
CA LEU A 87 7.61 -5.38 0.74
C LEU A 87 8.23 -4.02 1.10
N ILE A 88 7.64 -3.31 2.05
CA ILE A 88 8.15 -2.03 2.53
C ILE A 88 9.57 -2.20 3.08
N GLN A 89 9.80 -3.23 3.90
CA GLN A 89 11.13 -3.50 4.43
C GLN A 89 12.14 -3.82 3.35
N LYS A 90 11.73 -4.56 2.33
CA LYS A 90 12.59 -4.90 1.20
C LYS A 90 13.16 -3.65 0.51
N TYR A 91 12.33 -2.63 0.32
CA TYR A 91 12.71 -1.44 -0.43
C TYR A 91 13.20 -0.27 0.43
N THR A 92 12.71 -0.13 1.66
CA THR A 92 13.06 1.03 2.50
C THR A 92 13.93 0.68 3.70
N LYS A 93 13.93 -0.59 4.10
CA LYS A 93 14.63 -1.08 5.30
C LYS A 93 14.15 -0.41 6.59
N ALA A 94 12.95 0.16 6.58
CA ALA A 94 12.37 0.78 7.76
C ALA A 94 12.14 -0.25 8.86
N GLU A 95 12.45 0.11 10.10
CA GLU A 95 12.18 -0.76 11.24
C GLU A 95 10.68 -0.86 11.50
N PRO A 96 10.20 -1.98 12.07
CA PRO A 96 8.76 -2.21 12.23
C PRO A 96 7.99 -1.07 12.92
N HIS A 97 8.55 -0.51 13.99
CA HIS A 97 7.89 0.55 14.74
C HIS A 97 7.89 1.90 14.00
N ARG A 98 8.53 1.98 12.85
CA ARG A 98 8.58 3.19 12.03
C ARG A 98 7.79 3.03 10.72
N VAL A 99 6.93 2.03 10.65
CA VAL A 99 6.03 1.79 9.51
C VAL A 99 4.59 1.88 10.01
N TYR A 100 3.82 2.79 9.40
CA TYR A 100 2.38 2.89 9.64
C TYR A 100 1.65 2.54 8.38
N MET A 101 0.54 1.83 8.52
CA MET A 101 -0.35 1.53 7.40
C MET A 101 -1.78 1.82 7.82
N GLN A 102 -2.55 2.36 6.89
CA GLN A 102 -3.97 2.65 7.10
C GLN A 102 -4.78 2.03 5.97
N PHE A 103 -5.84 1.33 6.33
CA PHE A 103 -6.70 0.61 5.39
C PHE A 103 -8.10 1.19 5.45
N THR A 104 -8.62 1.62 4.31
CA THR A 104 -9.95 2.21 4.22
C THR A 104 -10.71 1.53 3.08
N HIS A 105 -11.79 0.84 3.42
CA HIS A 105 -12.68 0.31 2.37
C HIS A 105 -13.82 1.29 2.13
N MET A 106 -14.30 1.31 0.88
CA MET A 106 -15.33 2.22 0.43
C MET A 106 -16.52 1.42 -0.11
N GLN A 107 -17.70 2.05 -0.08
CA GLN A 107 -18.84 1.57 -0.83
C GLN A 107 -18.57 1.76 -2.32
N ARG A 108 -19.17 0.91 -3.15
CA ARG A 108 -18.96 0.96 -4.60
C ARG A 108 -19.33 2.33 -5.18
N ASP A 109 -20.40 2.94 -4.67
CA ASP A 109 -20.88 4.24 -5.15
C ASP A 109 -20.06 5.43 -4.67
N GLU A 110 -19.11 5.21 -3.74
CA GLU A 110 -18.19 6.25 -3.27
C GLU A 110 -16.92 6.33 -4.12
N ALA A 111 -16.76 5.44 -5.08
CA ALA A 111 -15.58 5.35 -5.92
C ALA A 111 -15.96 5.49 -7.38
N TRP A 112 -15.31 6.41 -8.09
CA TRP A 112 -15.54 6.58 -9.52
C TRP A 112 -14.53 5.76 -10.31
N LYS A 113 -15.01 5.07 -11.32
CA LYS A 113 -14.19 4.32 -12.26
C LYS A 113 -14.82 4.42 -13.63
N TYR A 114 -14.00 4.70 -14.65
CA TYR A 114 -14.48 4.66 -16.03
C TYR A 114 -14.87 3.22 -16.40
N ILE A 115 -16.05 3.05 -16.91
CA ILE A 115 -16.58 1.74 -17.32
C ILE A 115 -16.86 1.79 -18.82
N GLU A 116 -16.19 0.93 -19.57
CA GLU A 116 -16.43 0.79 -21.00
C GLU A 116 -17.64 -0.11 -21.26
#